data_409cf163234c1aba619e7d2eeb71b725
#
_entry.id   409cf163234c1aba619e7d2eeb71b725
#
_cell.length_a   1.000
_cell.length_b   1.000
_cell.length_c   1.000
_cell.angle_alpha   90.00
_cell.angle_beta   90.00
_cell.angle_gamma   90.00
#
_symmetry.space_group_name_H-M   'P 1'
#
loop_
_entity.id
_entity.type
_entity.pdbx_description
1 polymer ?
#
loop_
_entity_poly.entity_id
_entity_poly.type
_entity_poly.pdbx_seq_one_letter_code
_entity_poly.pdbx_strand_id
1 'polypeptide(L)'
;MRESIHKYLQVGLISFMAYPANMRGADENILDVLKKVACDDYFDAIEVNWIKNPALREQAAKLLRTSHLKVCYGAQPRLLTTGLNACDVNEEGRKAAEDTLMEAIDEAEQLGADGIAFLAGKWAEETKELAYEQLLKTTRNLCAYAKAKAMNVELEVFDYDIAKKSLIGPAPLAAKFAADMRTTCDNFGLMIDLSHIPMTYESPEFVVRTLRPYITHFHVGNTVCQDASAEGYGDEHQRFGFPGGSNDTKEVLEYLRVLKSEGFFNAEKPYVFSFEVKPWQDEDPDVVVANAKRTLNRAWALLED
;
A
#
# COMPACT_ATOMS: atom_id res chain seq x y z
N MET A 1 -12.70 2.19 22.12
CA MET A 1 -11.45 2.88 22.59
C MET A 1 -11.75 4.28 23.04
N ARG A 2 -11.22 4.71 24.18
CA ARG A 2 -11.38 6.08 24.74
C ARG A 2 -10.31 7.05 24.24
N GLU A 3 -9.13 6.53 23.90
CA GLU A 3 -8.01 7.32 23.40
C GLU A 3 -8.11 7.51 21.87
N SER A 4 -7.43 8.54 21.34
CA SER A 4 -7.36 8.79 19.91
C SER A 4 -6.65 7.69 19.17
N ILE A 5 -7.10 7.35 17.96
CA ILE A 5 -6.43 6.42 17.06
C ILE A 5 -5.02 6.89 16.73
N HIS A 6 -4.80 8.20 16.60
CA HIS A 6 -3.52 8.84 16.30
C HIS A 6 -2.44 8.63 17.38
N LYS A 7 -2.81 8.11 18.55
CA LYS A 7 -1.85 7.66 19.55
C LYS A 7 -1.15 6.35 19.15
N TYR A 8 -1.83 5.51 18.39
CA TYR A 8 -1.41 4.12 18.13
C TYR A 8 -1.09 3.83 16.67
N LEU A 9 -1.69 4.58 15.76
CA LEU A 9 -1.56 4.42 14.32
C LEU A 9 -1.37 5.80 13.67
N GLN A 10 -0.52 5.88 12.65
CA GLN A 10 -0.43 7.05 11.78
C GLN A 10 -1.44 6.90 10.66
N VAL A 11 -2.59 7.56 10.81
CA VAL A 11 -3.65 7.50 9.79
C VAL A 11 -3.20 8.23 8.54
N GLY A 12 -3.21 7.53 7.41
CA GLY A 12 -2.72 8.04 6.13
C GLY A 12 -3.76 8.01 5.02
N LEU A 13 -3.38 8.59 3.89
CA LEU A 13 -4.14 8.56 2.64
C LEU A 13 -3.21 8.28 1.47
N ILE A 14 -3.57 7.32 0.63
CA ILE A 14 -2.95 7.10 -0.68
C ILE A 14 -3.49 8.16 -1.63
N SER A 15 -2.74 9.26 -1.77
CA SER A 15 -3.22 10.47 -2.45
C SER A 15 -3.55 10.23 -3.92
N PHE A 16 -2.80 9.37 -4.60
CA PHE A 16 -2.98 9.06 -6.02
C PHE A 16 -4.12 8.06 -6.28
N MET A 17 -4.58 7.32 -5.28
CA MET A 17 -5.80 6.51 -5.36
C MET A 17 -7.03 7.37 -5.10
N ALA A 18 -7.00 8.17 -4.03
CA ALA A 18 -8.11 9.08 -3.69
C ALA A 18 -8.34 10.14 -4.77
N TYR A 19 -7.28 10.59 -5.45
CA TYR A 19 -7.33 11.58 -6.54
C TYR A 19 -6.66 11.01 -7.80
N PRO A 20 -7.33 10.12 -8.55
CA PRO A 20 -6.71 9.24 -9.55
C PRO A 20 -6.14 9.95 -10.78
N ALA A 21 -6.43 11.23 -11.00
CA ALA A 21 -5.78 12.03 -12.05
C ALA A 21 -4.25 12.02 -11.96
N ASN A 22 -3.70 11.82 -10.75
CA ASN A 22 -2.26 11.81 -10.48
C ASN A 22 -1.62 10.40 -10.54
N MET A 23 -2.41 9.34 -10.67
CA MET A 23 -1.94 7.95 -10.57
C MET A 23 -0.88 7.58 -11.62
N ARG A 24 -0.95 8.17 -12.81
CA ARG A 24 -0.03 7.88 -13.94
C ARG A 24 1.14 8.86 -14.04
N GLY A 25 1.43 9.60 -12.97
CA GLY A 25 2.40 10.68 -13.00
C GLY A 25 1.94 11.84 -13.90
N ALA A 26 0.62 12.08 -13.99
CA ALA A 26 0.09 13.30 -14.53
C ALA A 26 0.35 14.41 -13.51
N ASP A 27 1.04 15.46 -13.94
CA ASP A 27 1.49 16.53 -13.06
C ASP A 27 0.40 17.58 -12.79
N GLU A 28 -0.76 17.45 -13.45
CA GLU A 28 -1.88 18.35 -13.29
C GLU A 28 -2.45 18.25 -11.87
N ASN A 29 -2.50 19.38 -11.17
CA ASN A 29 -3.08 19.52 -9.83
C ASN A 29 -2.38 18.73 -8.69
N ILE A 30 -1.20 18.13 -8.91
CA ILE A 30 -0.53 17.34 -7.86
C ILE A 30 -0.28 18.18 -6.61
N LEU A 31 0.16 19.42 -6.73
CA LEU A 31 0.43 20.30 -5.60
C LEU A 31 -0.86 20.67 -4.83
N ASP A 32 -1.99 20.82 -5.52
CA ASP A 32 -3.28 21.11 -4.90
C ASP A 32 -3.77 19.88 -4.10
N VAL A 33 -3.60 18.67 -4.66
CA VAL A 33 -3.91 17.42 -3.96
C VAL A 33 -3.04 17.24 -2.72
N LEU A 34 -1.71 17.40 -2.86
CA LEU A 34 -0.80 17.29 -1.71
C LEU A 34 -1.12 18.34 -0.65
N LYS A 35 -1.42 19.57 -1.05
CA LYS A 35 -1.81 20.64 -0.13
C LYS A 35 -3.15 20.33 0.58
N LYS A 36 -4.12 19.78 -0.14
CA LYS A 36 -5.40 19.37 0.42
C LYS A 36 -5.22 18.36 1.55
N VAL A 37 -4.42 17.31 1.32
CA VAL A 37 -4.11 16.30 2.34
C VAL A 37 -3.28 16.91 3.48
N ALA A 38 -2.28 17.72 3.16
CA ALA A 38 -1.41 18.34 4.15
C ALA A 38 -2.11 19.37 5.07
N CYS A 39 -3.24 19.94 4.63
CA CYS A 39 -4.05 20.86 5.43
C CYS A 39 -5.18 20.14 6.18
N ASP A 40 -5.35 18.86 6.00
CA ASP A 40 -6.37 18.05 6.66
C ASP A 40 -5.77 17.40 7.92
N ASP A 41 -6.12 17.92 9.09
CA ASP A 41 -5.59 17.52 10.39
C ASP A 41 -6.00 16.10 10.85
N TYR A 42 -6.78 15.41 10.00
CA TYR A 42 -7.10 14.00 10.20
C TYR A 42 -5.96 13.06 9.81
N PHE A 43 -5.03 13.49 8.98
CA PHE A 43 -3.96 12.65 8.47
C PHE A 43 -2.62 12.90 9.17
N ASP A 44 -1.95 11.82 9.56
CA ASP A 44 -0.58 11.78 10.06
C ASP A 44 0.42 11.38 8.97
N ALA A 45 -0.09 10.73 7.91
CA ALA A 45 0.71 10.21 6.81
C ALA A 45 0.08 10.52 5.45
N ILE A 46 0.92 10.59 4.43
CA ILE A 46 0.51 10.70 3.03
C ILE A 46 1.34 9.73 2.18
N GLU A 47 0.67 9.03 1.27
CA GLU A 47 1.35 8.24 0.26
C GLU A 47 1.32 8.94 -1.08
N VAL A 48 2.50 9.10 -1.64
CA VAL A 48 2.74 9.74 -2.92
C VAL A 48 3.29 8.74 -3.91
N ASN A 49 3.22 9.07 -5.19
CA ASN A 49 3.80 8.28 -6.24
C ASN A 49 4.61 9.16 -7.20
N TRP A 50 4.83 8.69 -8.37
CA TRP A 50 5.60 9.24 -9.45
C TRP A 50 5.22 10.69 -9.84
N ILE A 51 6.13 11.64 -9.60
CA ILE A 51 6.03 13.03 -10.06
C ILE A 51 7.10 13.25 -11.15
N LYS A 52 6.71 13.18 -12.41
CA LYS A 52 7.63 13.20 -13.56
C LYS A 52 8.35 14.53 -13.74
N ASN A 53 7.65 15.64 -13.49
CA ASN A 53 8.24 16.97 -13.64
C ASN A 53 9.16 17.31 -12.44
N PRO A 54 10.48 17.52 -12.67
CA PRO A 54 11.41 17.77 -11.56
C PRO A 54 11.12 19.05 -10.78
N ALA A 55 10.61 20.09 -11.45
CA ALA A 55 10.30 21.37 -10.78
C ALA A 55 9.06 21.24 -9.88
N LEU A 56 8.05 20.46 -10.29
CA LEU A 56 6.89 20.13 -9.44
C LEU A 56 7.30 19.22 -8.28
N ARG A 57 8.19 18.25 -8.52
CA ARG A 57 8.72 17.37 -7.48
C ARG A 57 9.46 18.15 -6.39
N GLU A 58 10.27 19.15 -6.76
CA GLU A 58 10.93 20.05 -5.80
C GLU A 58 9.92 20.83 -4.94
N GLN A 59 8.87 21.37 -5.57
CA GLN A 59 7.80 22.08 -4.87
C GLN A 59 7.01 21.12 -3.95
N ALA A 60 6.69 19.91 -4.42
CA ALA A 60 6.07 18.87 -3.62
C ALA A 60 6.92 18.51 -2.39
N ALA A 61 8.22 18.28 -2.58
CA ALA A 61 9.15 17.99 -1.51
C ALA A 61 9.20 19.12 -0.45
N LYS A 62 9.15 20.37 -0.88
CA LYS A 62 9.10 21.52 0.05
C LYS A 62 7.79 21.54 0.83
N LEU A 63 6.65 21.31 0.17
CA LEU A 63 5.33 21.24 0.81
C LEU A 63 5.28 20.12 1.85
N LEU A 64 5.70 18.92 1.47
CA LEU A 64 5.72 17.74 2.34
C LEU A 64 6.62 17.94 3.56
N ARG A 65 7.81 18.50 3.40
CA ARG A 65 8.67 18.85 4.55
C ARG A 65 8.03 19.86 5.50
N THR A 66 7.21 20.76 4.99
CA THR A 66 6.53 21.78 5.80
C THR A 66 5.32 21.20 6.55
N SER A 67 4.66 20.16 6.00
CA SER A 67 3.43 19.60 6.53
C SER A 67 3.62 18.79 7.83
N HIS A 68 4.82 18.31 8.09
CA HIS A 68 5.12 17.37 9.20
C HIS A 68 4.42 16.00 9.07
N LEU A 69 3.85 15.69 7.90
CA LEU A 69 3.30 14.36 7.63
C LEU A 69 4.42 13.33 7.46
N LYS A 70 4.16 12.10 7.85
CA LYS A 70 4.93 10.94 7.41
C LYS A 70 4.71 10.75 5.92
N VAL A 71 5.78 10.74 5.14
CA VAL A 71 5.71 10.52 3.69
C VAL A 71 6.04 9.07 3.39
N CYS A 72 5.16 8.40 2.65
CA CYS A 72 5.36 7.07 2.10
C CYS A 72 5.32 7.14 0.56
N TYR A 73 5.98 6.22 -0.12
CA TYR A 73 6.05 6.24 -1.58
C TYR A 73 5.56 4.92 -2.17
N GLY A 74 4.43 4.98 -2.91
CA GLY A 74 3.90 3.85 -3.66
C GLY A 74 4.53 3.77 -5.05
N ALA A 75 5.37 2.76 -5.29
CA ALA A 75 5.96 2.49 -6.60
C ALA A 75 5.13 1.52 -7.47
N GLN A 76 4.05 0.97 -6.93
CA GLN A 76 3.15 0.05 -7.65
C GLN A 76 2.68 0.62 -9.00
N PRO A 77 2.26 1.92 -9.12
CA PRO A 77 1.87 2.49 -10.40
C PRO A 77 2.97 2.49 -11.47
N ARG A 78 4.26 2.55 -11.10
CA ARG A 78 5.37 2.46 -12.05
C ARG A 78 5.40 1.12 -12.77
N LEU A 79 5.06 0.03 -12.08
CA LEU A 79 4.98 -1.31 -12.66
C LEU A 79 3.65 -1.52 -13.40
N LEU A 80 2.53 -1.19 -12.73
CA LEU A 80 1.18 -1.47 -13.25
C LEU A 80 0.86 -0.67 -14.52
N THR A 81 1.29 0.59 -14.61
CA THR A 81 1.00 1.45 -15.77
C THR A 81 1.93 1.24 -16.95
N THR A 82 3.09 0.62 -16.74
CA THR A 82 4.09 0.32 -17.78
C THR A 82 4.08 -1.14 -18.21
N GLY A 83 3.41 -2.02 -17.44
CA GLY A 83 3.40 -3.46 -17.68
C GLY A 83 4.71 -4.16 -17.29
N LEU A 84 5.60 -3.49 -16.56
CA LEU A 84 6.83 -4.07 -16.05
C LEU A 84 6.55 -5.06 -14.92
N ASN A 85 7.40 -6.09 -14.81
CA ASN A 85 7.20 -7.19 -13.87
C ASN A 85 8.48 -7.44 -13.05
N ALA A 86 8.42 -7.20 -11.75
CA ALA A 86 9.55 -7.37 -10.84
C ALA A 86 10.03 -8.83 -10.70
N CYS A 87 9.17 -9.80 -11.05
CA CYS A 87 9.48 -11.23 -11.07
C CYS A 87 9.54 -11.81 -12.50
N ASP A 88 9.78 -10.98 -13.54
CA ASP A 88 9.85 -11.44 -14.92
C ASP A 88 10.91 -12.53 -15.07
N VAL A 89 10.50 -13.63 -15.70
CA VAL A 89 11.42 -14.76 -15.99
C VAL A 89 12.44 -14.41 -17.08
N ASN A 90 12.16 -13.39 -17.89
CA ASN A 90 13.12 -12.78 -18.80
C ASN A 90 13.96 -11.75 -18.03
N GLU A 91 15.27 -11.94 -18.02
CA GLU A 91 16.19 -11.08 -17.29
C GLU A 91 16.17 -9.61 -17.75
N GLU A 92 15.94 -9.36 -19.03
CA GLU A 92 15.84 -7.99 -19.55
C GLU A 92 14.58 -7.28 -19.01
N GLY A 93 13.43 -7.97 -19.01
CA GLY A 93 12.19 -7.46 -18.44
C GLY A 93 12.30 -7.24 -16.91
N ARG A 94 12.88 -8.23 -16.19
CA ARG A 94 13.16 -8.11 -14.76
C ARG A 94 14.04 -6.90 -14.46
N LYS A 95 15.12 -6.71 -15.23
CA LYS A 95 16.06 -5.60 -15.05
C LYS A 95 15.40 -4.26 -15.32
N ALA A 96 14.55 -4.14 -16.33
CA ALA A 96 13.79 -2.92 -16.59
C ALA A 96 12.85 -2.56 -15.42
N ALA A 97 12.21 -3.58 -14.80
CA ALA A 97 11.40 -3.38 -13.59
C ALA A 97 12.27 -2.96 -12.39
N GLU A 98 13.42 -3.58 -12.19
CA GLU A 98 14.39 -3.21 -11.14
C GLU A 98 14.87 -1.77 -11.31
N ASP A 99 15.22 -1.34 -12.53
CA ASP A 99 15.73 0.00 -12.81
C ASP A 99 14.69 1.08 -12.51
N THR A 100 13.43 0.89 -12.93
CA THR A 100 12.37 1.85 -12.59
C THR A 100 12.07 1.92 -11.10
N LEU A 101 12.25 0.82 -10.35
CA LEU A 101 12.10 0.81 -8.89
C LEU A 101 13.30 1.47 -8.19
N MET A 102 14.51 1.39 -8.73
CA MET A 102 15.66 2.17 -8.26
C MET A 102 15.45 3.67 -8.47
N GLU A 103 14.92 4.08 -9.62
CA GLU A 103 14.50 5.48 -9.84
C GLU A 103 13.41 5.91 -8.85
N ALA A 104 12.51 4.99 -8.46
CA ALA A 104 11.50 5.26 -7.44
C ALA A 104 12.14 5.54 -6.06
N ILE A 105 13.19 4.80 -5.69
CA ILE A 105 13.95 5.03 -4.45
C ILE A 105 14.60 6.43 -4.47
N ASP A 106 15.19 6.84 -5.59
CA ASP A 106 15.79 8.17 -5.72
C ASP A 106 14.76 9.30 -5.61
N GLU A 107 13.58 9.09 -6.20
CA GLU A 107 12.49 10.06 -6.11
C GLU A 107 11.87 10.11 -4.71
N ALA A 108 11.69 8.95 -4.08
CA ALA A 108 11.20 8.83 -2.72
C ALA A 108 12.11 9.58 -1.71
N GLU A 109 13.43 9.43 -1.86
CA GLU A 109 14.41 10.20 -1.07
C GLU A 109 14.24 11.71 -1.26
N GLN A 110 14.08 12.19 -2.49
CA GLN A 110 13.84 13.61 -2.79
C GLN A 110 12.56 14.15 -2.14
N LEU A 111 11.51 13.34 -2.11
CA LEU A 111 10.21 13.69 -1.51
C LEU A 111 10.20 13.56 0.02
N GLY A 112 11.25 12.97 0.61
CA GLY A 112 11.37 12.77 2.05
C GLY A 112 10.65 11.54 2.57
N ALA A 113 10.40 10.54 1.73
CA ALA A 113 9.86 9.25 2.14
C ALA A 113 10.95 8.35 2.76
N ASP A 114 10.56 7.49 3.70
CA ASP A 114 11.48 6.57 4.39
C ASP A 114 11.70 5.26 3.63
N GLY A 115 11.05 5.07 2.50
CA GLY A 115 11.12 3.86 1.68
C GLY A 115 10.18 3.87 0.51
N ILE A 116 10.13 2.75 -0.19
CA ILE A 116 9.19 2.49 -1.27
C ILE A 116 8.39 1.22 -1.01
N ALA A 117 7.15 1.20 -1.50
CA ALA A 117 6.34 -0.01 -1.60
C ALA A 117 6.17 -0.41 -3.08
N PHE A 118 6.18 -1.72 -3.37
CA PHE A 118 5.97 -2.27 -4.70
C PHE A 118 5.26 -3.62 -4.63
N LEU A 119 4.84 -4.19 -5.78
CA LEU A 119 4.19 -5.50 -5.86
C LEU A 119 5.07 -6.53 -6.62
N ALA A 120 4.82 -7.82 -6.37
CA ALA A 120 5.61 -8.91 -6.97
C ALA A 120 5.47 -9.00 -8.49
N GLY A 121 4.27 -8.79 -9.03
CA GLY A 121 3.96 -8.94 -10.45
C GLY A 121 3.40 -10.30 -10.85
N LYS A 122 3.00 -10.43 -12.12
CA LYS A 122 2.32 -11.60 -12.66
C LYS A 122 3.24 -12.81 -12.77
N TRP A 123 2.66 -13.99 -12.68
CA TRP A 123 3.36 -15.28 -12.74
C TRP A 123 2.58 -16.33 -13.54
N ALA A 124 3.25 -17.43 -13.88
CA ALA A 124 2.64 -18.61 -14.47
C ALA A 124 3.12 -19.86 -13.73
N GLU A 125 2.25 -20.88 -13.61
CA GLU A 125 2.54 -22.09 -12.82
C GLU A 125 3.82 -22.81 -13.27
N GLU A 126 4.04 -22.90 -14.59
CA GLU A 126 5.18 -23.58 -15.18
C GLU A 126 6.52 -22.91 -14.87
N THR A 127 6.49 -21.62 -14.54
CA THR A 127 7.70 -20.80 -14.29
C THR A 127 7.74 -20.19 -12.91
N LYS A 128 6.86 -20.61 -12.01
CA LYS A 128 6.67 -20.04 -10.67
C LYS A 128 7.96 -19.99 -9.84
N GLU A 129 8.70 -21.08 -9.81
CA GLU A 129 9.95 -21.15 -9.05
C GLU A 129 10.99 -20.16 -9.60
N LEU A 130 11.12 -20.08 -10.93
CA LEU A 130 12.00 -19.10 -11.56
C LEU A 130 11.58 -17.67 -11.28
N ALA A 131 10.27 -17.37 -11.37
CA ALA A 131 9.72 -16.06 -11.04
C ALA A 131 10.00 -15.70 -9.56
N TYR A 132 9.90 -16.66 -8.66
CA TYR A 132 10.23 -16.48 -7.25
C TYR A 132 11.70 -16.12 -7.04
N GLU A 133 12.62 -16.82 -7.67
CA GLU A 133 14.06 -16.52 -7.62
C GLU A 133 14.39 -15.15 -8.24
N GLN A 134 13.73 -14.80 -9.35
CA GLN A 134 13.88 -13.47 -9.95
C GLN A 134 13.37 -12.36 -9.02
N LEU A 135 12.25 -12.58 -8.33
CA LEU A 135 11.74 -11.62 -7.35
C LEU A 135 12.70 -11.46 -6.17
N LEU A 136 13.25 -12.56 -5.65
CA LEU A 136 14.26 -12.49 -4.58
C LEU A 136 15.48 -11.67 -5.02
N LYS A 137 15.96 -11.87 -6.26
CA LYS A 137 17.07 -11.12 -6.83
C LYS A 137 16.77 -9.63 -6.93
N THR A 138 15.65 -9.27 -7.55
CA THR A 138 15.18 -7.88 -7.66
C THR A 138 15.09 -7.23 -6.29
N THR A 139 14.38 -7.86 -5.34
CA THR A 139 14.14 -7.29 -4.02
C THR A 139 15.44 -7.12 -3.22
N ARG A 140 16.39 -8.06 -3.31
CA ARG A 140 17.70 -7.92 -2.66
C ARG A 140 18.49 -6.73 -3.20
N ASN A 141 18.47 -6.53 -4.52
CA ASN A 141 19.13 -5.38 -5.16
C ASN A 141 18.50 -4.05 -4.72
N LEU A 142 17.15 -3.98 -4.68
CA LEU A 142 16.43 -2.82 -4.18
C LEU A 142 16.76 -2.55 -2.71
N CYS A 143 16.76 -3.57 -1.85
CA CYS A 143 17.11 -3.42 -0.44
C CYS A 143 18.54 -2.91 -0.26
N ALA A 144 19.50 -3.43 -1.02
CA ALA A 144 20.88 -2.96 -0.95
C ALA A 144 21.00 -1.50 -1.38
N TYR A 145 20.32 -1.10 -2.46
CA TYR A 145 20.32 0.27 -2.95
C TYR A 145 19.64 1.24 -1.96
N ALA A 146 18.46 0.87 -1.46
CA ALA A 146 17.71 1.64 -0.47
C ALA A 146 18.46 1.79 0.87
N LYS A 147 19.16 0.74 1.32
CA LYS A 147 19.93 0.75 2.56
C LYS A 147 21.04 1.79 2.55
N ALA A 148 21.69 2.02 1.40
CA ALA A 148 22.70 3.06 1.25
C ALA A 148 22.14 4.48 1.47
N LYS A 149 20.82 4.65 1.39
CA LYS A 149 20.06 5.88 1.63
C LYS A 149 19.29 5.88 2.96
N ALA A 150 19.52 4.86 3.82
CA ALA A 150 18.78 4.63 5.07
C ALA A 150 17.26 4.45 4.85
N MET A 151 16.86 3.87 3.73
CA MET A 151 15.47 3.66 3.32
C MET A 151 15.07 2.18 3.41
N ASN A 152 13.76 1.94 3.57
CA ASN A 152 13.14 0.64 3.60
C ASN A 152 12.57 0.25 2.24
N VAL A 153 12.36 -1.04 2.05
CA VAL A 153 11.66 -1.61 0.90
C VAL A 153 10.53 -2.49 1.41
N GLU A 154 9.31 -2.22 0.95
CA GLU A 154 8.11 -2.93 1.34
C GLU A 154 7.51 -3.64 0.13
N LEU A 155 7.18 -4.93 0.29
CA LEU A 155 6.42 -5.64 -0.72
C LEU A 155 4.97 -5.72 -0.26
N GLU A 156 4.07 -5.22 -1.09
CA GLU A 156 2.65 -5.32 -0.86
C GLU A 156 2.12 -6.68 -1.30
N VAL A 157 1.33 -7.30 -0.41
CA VAL A 157 0.69 -8.59 -0.64
C VAL A 157 -0.63 -8.37 -1.37
N PHE A 158 -0.71 -8.84 -2.62
CA PHE A 158 -1.87 -8.69 -3.50
C PHE A 158 -2.66 -9.99 -3.67
N ASP A 159 -3.75 -9.91 -4.42
CA ASP A 159 -4.50 -11.08 -4.88
C ASP A 159 -3.66 -11.99 -5.78
N TYR A 160 -3.93 -13.28 -5.68
CA TYR A 160 -3.17 -14.32 -6.37
C TYR A 160 -3.77 -14.72 -7.72
N ASP A 161 -5.09 -14.67 -7.88
CA ASP A 161 -5.80 -15.23 -9.02
C ASP A 161 -7.01 -14.41 -9.52
N ILE A 162 -7.40 -13.34 -8.87
CA ILE A 162 -8.60 -12.56 -9.21
C ILE A 162 -8.29 -11.42 -10.17
N ALA A 163 -7.54 -10.40 -9.73
CA ALA A 163 -7.35 -9.15 -10.47
C ALA A 163 -5.89 -8.92 -10.88
N LYS A 164 -4.99 -8.67 -9.94
CA LYS A 164 -3.57 -8.43 -10.24
C LYS A 164 -2.83 -9.72 -10.54
N LYS A 165 -3.25 -10.84 -9.94
CA LYS A 165 -2.64 -12.16 -10.10
C LYS A 165 -1.14 -12.11 -9.79
N SER A 166 -0.84 -11.52 -8.64
CA SER A 166 0.52 -11.30 -8.17
C SER A 166 1.13 -12.59 -7.62
N LEU A 167 2.41 -12.83 -7.88
CA LEU A 167 3.12 -14.03 -7.40
C LEU A 167 3.05 -14.16 -5.87
N ILE A 168 3.15 -13.05 -5.15
CA ILE A 168 3.02 -13.04 -3.68
C ILE A 168 1.62 -12.59 -3.31
N GLY A 169 0.78 -13.54 -2.92
CA GLY A 169 -0.63 -13.37 -2.55
C GLY A 169 -0.96 -14.04 -1.21
N PRO A 170 -1.13 -15.39 -1.14
CA PRO A 170 -1.49 -16.06 0.12
C PRO A 170 -0.46 -15.86 1.23
N ALA A 171 -0.95 -15.66 2.46
CA ALA A 171 -0.10 -15.34 3.60
C ALA A 171 1.05 -16.35 3.85
N PRO A 172 0.89 -17.69 3.70
CA PRO A 172 2.01 -18.62 3.85
C PRO A 172 3.13 -18.40 2.82
N LEU A 173 2.79 -18.04 1.58
CA LEU A 173 3.78 -17.74 0.55
C LEU A 173 4.47 -16.40 0.83
N ALA A 174 3.70 -15.39 1.24
CA ALA A 174 4.25 -14.10 1.66
C ALA A 174 5.19 -14.22 2.87
N ALA A 175 4.82 -15.06 3.86
CA ALA A 175 5.69 -15.36 5.01
C ALA A 175 6.99 -16.04 4.59
N LYS A 176 6.93 -17.02 3.67
CA LYS A 176 8.12 -17.68 3.13
C LYS A 176 9.03 -16.66 2.43
N PHE A 177 8.47 -15.83 1.56
CA PHE A 177 9.23 -14.80 0.85
C PHE A 177 9.90 -13.82 1.82
N ALA A 178 9.15 -13.33 2.80
CA ALA A 178 9.69 -12.39 3.79
C ALA A 178 10.77 -13.03 4.67
N ALA A 179 10.62 -14.31 5.03
CA ALA A 179 11.66 -15.05 5.74
C ALA A 179 12.95 -15.16 4.91
N ASP A 180 12.84 -15.53 3.63
CA ASP A 180 13.98 -15.63 2.72
C ASP A 180 14.68 -14.27 2.52
N MET A 181 13.90 -13.18 2.43
CA MET A 181 14.44 -11.82 2.34
C MET A 181 15.15 -11.38 3.62
N ARG A 182 14.56 -11.62 4.79
CA ARG A 182 15.11 -11.20 6.10
C ARG A 182 16.41 -11.91 6.47
N THR A 183 16.79 -12.98 5.77
CA THR A 183 18.12 -13.60 5.93
C THR A 183 19.26 -12.65 5.58
N THR A 184 19.04 -11.69 4.69
CA THR A 184 20.06 -10.78 4.15
C THR A 184 19.67 -9.31 4.15
N CYS A 185 18.38 -8.99 4.28
CA CYS A 185 17.84 -7.63 4.16
C CYS A 185 17.06 -7.24 5.43
N ASP A 186 17.69 -6.51 6.32
CA ASP A 186 17.08 -6.00 7.57
C ASP A 186 16.11 -4.83 7.34
N ASN A 187 16.22 -4.16 6.18
CA ASN A 187 15.37 -3.05 5.73
C ASN A 187 14.22 -3.49 4.80
N PHE A 188 13.86 -4.78 4.82
CA PHE A 188 12.69 -5.32 4.09
C PHE A 188 11.49 -5.50 5.01
N GLY A 189 10.27 -5.21 4.52
CA GLY A 189 9.01 -5.45 5.19
C GLY A 189 7.88 -5.84 4.24
N LEU A 190 6.74 -6.19 4.82
CA LEU A 190 5.49 -6.45 4.08
C LEU A 190 4.47 -5.35 4.37
N MET A 191 3.77 -4.93 3.33
CA MET A 191 2.59 -4.09 3.38
C MET A 191 1.35 -4.97 3.20
N ILE A 192 0.35 -4.79 4.05
CA ILE A 192 -0.89 -5.58 4.06
C ILE A 192 -2.09 -4.67 3.88
N ASP A 193 -2.90 -4.94 2.87
CA ASP A 193 -4.16 -4.24 2.65
C ASP A 193 -5.36 -5.12 3.02
N LEU A 194 -6.27 -4.55 3.79
CA LEU A 194 -7.54 -5.18 4.13
C LEU A 194 -8.37 -5.52 2.88
N SER A 195 -8.27 -4.73 1.81
CA SER A 195 -9.01 -4.99 0.56
C SER A 195 -8.55 -6.25 -0.16
N HIS A 196 -7.27 -6.63 -0.03
CA HIS A 196 -6.71 -7.81 -0.70
C HIS A 196 -7.02 -9.12 0.04
N ILE A 197 -7.25 -9.06 1.35
CA ILE A 197 -7.47 -10.26 2.17
C ILE A 197 -8.67 -11.11 1.69
N PRO A 198 -9.85 -10.53 1.38
CA PRO A 198 -10.94 -11.33 0.82
C PRO A 198 -10.63 -11.97 -0.54
N MET A 199 -9.74 -11.35 -1.31
CA MET A 199 -9.31 -11.84 -2.62
C MET A 199 -8.30 -12.98 -2.55
N THR A 200 -7.68 -13.22 -1.40
CA THR A 200 -6.84 -14.41 -1.13
C THR A 200 -7.61 -15.52 -0.42
N TYR A 201 -8.92 -15.33 -0.20
CA TYR A 201 -9.81 -16.28 0.51
C TYR A 201 -9.39 -16.54 1.96
N GLU A 202 -8.68 -15.61 2.57
CA GLU A 202 -8.16 -15.69 3.93
C GLU A 202 -8.94 -14.77 4.89
N SER A 203 -8.74 -14.97 6.19
CA SER A 203 -9.28 -14.05 7.20
C SER A 203 -8.21 -13.06 7.68
N PRO A 204 -8.59 -11.84 8.10
CA PRO A 204 -7.66 -10.87 8.66
C PRO A 204 -6.82 -11.44 9.82
N GLU A 205 -7.44 -12.24 10.70
CA GLU A 205 -6.75 -12.88 11.82
C GLU A 205 -5.64 -13.83 11.35
N PHE A 206 -5.93 -14.67 10.35
CA PHE A 206 -4.97 -15.61 9.80
C PHE A 206 -3.80 -14.87 9.12
N VAL A 207 -4.10 -13.89 8.27
CA VAL A 207 -3.08 -13.11 7.55
C VAL A 207 -2.18 -12.35 8.52
N VAL A 208 -2.76 -11.56 9.43
CA VAL A 208 -1.98 -10.75 10.37
C VAL A 208 -1.12 -11.61 11.28
N ARG A 209 -1.64 -12.71 11.82
CA ARG A 209 -0.86 -13.65 12.67
C ARG A 209 0.29 -14.31 11.92
N THR A 210 0.02 -14.78 10.69
CA THR A 210 1.02 -15.45 9.87
C THR A 210 2.16 -14.51 9.48
N LEU A 211 1.82 -13.25 9.17
CA LEU A 211 2.77 -12.26 8.66
C LEU A 211 3.34 -11.33 9.74
N ARG A 212 2.87 -11.45 10.98
CA ARG A 212 3.20 -10.55 12.09
C ARG A 212 4.68 -10.14 12.20
N PRO A 213 5.68 -11.03 12.05
CA PRO A 213 7.10 -10.64 12.18
C PRO A 213 7.61 -9.75 11.05
N TYR A 214 6.86 -9.63 9.95
CA TYR A 214 7.31 -9.00 8.72
C TYR A 214 6.53 -7.74 8.36
N ILE A 215 5.34 -7.53 8.97
CA ILE A 215 4.47 -6.39 8.65
C ILE A 215 5.10 -5.10 9.14
N THR A 216 5.16 -4.12 8.23
CA THR A 216 5.68 -2.77 8.50
C THR A 216 4.68 -1.67 8.18
N HIS A 217 3.62 -1.97 7.39
CA HIS A 217 2.67 -0.99 6.87
C HIS A 217 1.29 -1.63 6.65
N PHE A 218 0.24 -0.87 6.86
CA PHE A 218 -1.14 -1.29 6.66
C PHE A 218 -1.89 -0.36 5.72
N HIS A 219 -2.58 -0.96 4.76
CA HIS A 219 -3.64 -0.29 4.00
C HIS A 219 -5.01 -0.75 4.49
N VAL A 220 -5.99 0.11 4.32
CA VAL A 220 -7.38 -0.17 4.62
C VAL A 220 -8.28 0.34 3.50
N GLY A 221 -8.86 -0.59 2.80
CA GLY A 221 -9.70 -0.35 1.63
C GLY A 221 -10.86 -1.33 1.53
N ASN A 222 -11.58 -1.25 0.43
CA ASN A 222 -12.69 -2.12 0.10
C ASN A 222 -12.51 -2.73 -1.30
N THR A 223 -13.14 -3.85 -1.54
CA THR A 223 -13.12 -4.57 -2.82
C THR A 223 -14.44 -5.28 -3.04
N VAL A 224 -14.80 -5.51 -4.31
CA VAL A 224 -15.92 -6.37 -4.72
C VAL A 224 -15.34 -7.65 -5.31
N CYS A 225 -15.41 -8.77 -4.60
CA CYS A 225 -14.76 -10.01 -5.03
C CYS A 225 -15.62 -11.28 -4.89
N GLN A 226 -16.88 -11.16 -4.43
CA GLN A 226 -17.74 -12.32 -4.19
C GLN A 226 -18.50 -12.78 -5.45
N ASP A 227 -18.83 -11.86 -6.36
CA ASP A 227 -19.57 -12.12 -7.60
C ASP A 227 -18.83 -11.48 -8.77
N ALA A 228 -18.29 -12.31 -9.66
CA ALA A 228 -17.54 -11.86 -10.83
C ALA A 228 -18.40 -11.06 -11.85
N SER A 229 -19.72 -11.10 -11.75
CA SER A 229 -20.64 -10.30 -12.55
C SER A 229 -21.02 -8.97 -11.92
N ALA A 230 -20.64 -8.74 -10.66
CA ALA A 230 -20.98 -7.52 -9.95
C ALA A 230 -20.19 -6.31 -10.50
N GLU A 231 -20.85 -5.14 -10.45
CA GLU A 231 -20.19 -3.88 -10.77
C GLU A 231 -18.99 -3.64 -9.87
N GLY A 232 -17.86 -3.25 -10.46
CA GLY A 232 -16.63 -2.99 -9.73
C GLY A 232 -15.89 -4.24 -9.24
N TYR A 233 -16.19 -5.44 -9.79
CA TYR A 233 -15.49 -6.67 -9.44
C TYR A 233 -13.98 -6.56 -9.65
N GLY A 234 -13.23 -6.96 -8.64
CA GLY A 234 -11.76 -6.98 -8.62
C GLY A 234 -11.16 -5.93 -7.68
N ASP A 235 -9.90 -5.64 -7.89
CA ASP A 235 -9.08 -4.73 -7.09
C ASP A 235 -9.26 -3.28 -7.53
N GLU A 236 -10.43 -2.70 -7.23
CA GLU A 236 -10.84 -1.36 -7.65
C GLU A 236 -10.95 -0.35 -6.50
N HIS A 237 -10.80 -0.78 -5.26
CA HIS A 237 -10.74 0.06 -4.06
C HIS A 237 -11.89 1.08 -3.92
N GLN A 238 -13.12 0.64 -4.21
CA GLN A 238 -14.30 1.48 -4.04
C GLN A 238 -14.46 1.93 -2.58
N ARG A 239 -15.23 3.01 -2.37
CA ARG A 239 -15.56 3.47 -1.03
C ARG A 239 -16.13 2.36 -0.12
N PHE A 240 -15.97 2.50 1.16
CA PHE A 240 -16.64 1.64 2.13
C PHE A 240 -18.17 1.72 1.97
N GLY A 241 -18.84 0.56 2.13
CA GLY A 241 -20.27 0.43 1.89
C GLY A 241 -20.69 0.52 0.42
N PHE A 242 -19.77 0.31 -0.52
CA PHE A 242 -20.11 0.12 -1.95
C PHE A 242 -20.95 -1.17 -2.13
N PRO A 243 -21.96 -1.17 -3.01
CA PRO A 243 -22.78 -2.36 -3.23
C PRO A 243 -21.95 -3.60 -3.61
N GLY A 244 -22.12 -4.70 -2.90
CA GLY A 244 -21.32 -5.91 -3.09
C GLY A 244 -19.88 -5.85 -2.54
N GLY A 245 -19.51 -4.74 -1.89
CA GLY A 245 -18.20 -4.59 -1.28
C GLY A 245 -18.01 -5.52 -0.08
N SER A 246 -16.79 -5.99 0.10
CA SER A 246 -16.40 -6.92 1.18
C SER A 246 -16.17 -6.23 2.51
N ASN A 247 -15.84 -4.94 2.51
CA ASN A 247 -15.42 -4.21 3.70
C ASN A 247 -16.28 -2.96 3.94
N ASP A 248 -16.76 -2.82 5.18
CA ASP A 248 -17.41 -1.64 5.72
C ASP A 248 -17.02 -1.50 7.21
N THR A 249 -17.69 -0.67 7.95
CA THR A 249 -17.45 -0.39 9.38
C THR A 249 -17.23 -1.64 10.23
N LYS A 250 -17.99 -2.71 9.97
CA LYS A 250 -17.88 -3.98 10.73
C LYS A 250 -16.55 -4.67 10.46
N GLU A 251 -16.16 -4.81 9.22
CA GLU A 251 -14.93 -5.48 8.82
C GLU A 251 -13.69 -4.66 9.22
N VAL A 252 -13.77 -3.33 9.13
CA VAL A 252 -12.72 -2.43 9.67
C VAL A 252 -12.60 -2.58 11.19
N LEU A 253 -13.71 -2.68 11.93
CA LEU A 253 -13.68 -2.94 13.37
C LEU A 253 -13.04 -4.30 13.70
N GLU A 254 -13.38 -5.36 12.96
CA GLU A 254 -12.77 -6.68 13.14
C GLU A 254 -11.27 -6.64 12.85
N TYR A 255 -10.86 -5.93 11.81
CA TYR A 255 -9.44 -5.74 11.50
C TYR A 255 -8.70 -5.00 12.62
N LEU A 256 -9.25 -3.89 13.13
CA LEU A 256 -8.68 -3.16 14.26
C LEU A 256 -8.56 -4.03 15.53
N ARG A 257 -9.53 -4.90 15.80
CA ARG A 257 -9.45 -5.89 16.90
C ARG A 257 -8.28 -6.85 16.74
N VAL A 258 -8.07 -7.34 15.52
CA VAL A 258 -6.94 -8.21 15.21
C VAL A 258 -5.62 -7.46 15.39
N LEU A 259 -5.48 -6.27 14.83
CA LEU A 259 -4.27 -5.46 14.97
C LEU A 259 -3.95 -5.15 16.42
N LYS A 260 -4.97 -4.82 17.22
CA LYS A 260 -4.81 -4.60 18.67
C LYS A 260 -4.35 -5.86 19.39
N SER A 261 -4.99 -7.00 19.14
CA SER A 261 -4.66 -8.28 19.79
C SER A 261 -3.27 -8.79 19.44
N GLU A 262 -2.79 -8.51 18.23
CA GLU A 262 -1.47 -8.89 17.74
C GLU A 262 -0.37 -7.87 18.08
N GLY A 263 -0.71 -6.80 18.82
CA GLY A 263 0.26 -5.86 19.38
C GLY A 263 0.73 -4.77 18.40
N PHE A 264 -0.04 -4.47 17.35
CA PHE A 264 0.27 -3.40 16.40
C PHE A 264 -0.14 -2.01 16.89
N PHE A 265 -0.87 -1.90 17.99
CA PHE A 265 -1.16 -0.61 18.62
C PHE A 265 0.03 -0.19 19.48
N ASN A 266 0.93 0.60 18.90
CA ASN A 266 2.17 1.00 19.54
C ASN A 266 2.30 2.52 19.58
N ALA A 267 2.19 3.12 20.77
CA ALA A 267 2.25 4.56 20.95
C ALA A 267 3.68 5.15 20.81
N GLU A 268 4.73 4.32 20.95
CA GLU A 268 6.12 4.79 20.81
C GLU A 268 6.57 4.80 19.35
N LYS A 269 6.05 3.84 18.56
CA LYS A 269 6.34 3.71 17.14
C LYS A 269 5.05 3.31 16.40
N PRO A 270 4.15 4.27 16.16
CA PRO A 270 2.89 3.99 15.46
C PRO A 270 3.14 3.49 14.04
N TYR A 271 2.39 2.46 13.62
CA TYR A 271 2.41 1.98 12.25
C TYR A 271 1.59 2.91 11.35
N VAL A 272 2.01 3.05 10.10
CA VAL A 272 1.18 3.70 9.07
C VAL A 272 -0.04 2.83 8.78
N PHE A 273 -1.21 3.48 8.70
CA PHE A 273 -2.50 2.87 8.43
C PHE A 273 -3.24 3.77 7.44
N SER A 274 -3.00 3.53 6.14
CA SER A 274 -3.49 4.42 5.09
C SER A 274 -4.79 3.93 4.47
N PHE A 275 -5.70 4.87 4.21
CA PHE A 275 -6.84 4.60 3.35
C PHE A 275 -6.40 4.37 1.91
N GLU A 276 -6.81 3.22 1.37
CA GLU A 276 -6.74 2.92 -0.05
C GLU A 276 -8.16 2.90 -0.62
N VAL A 277 -8.62 4.05 -1.06
CA VAL A 277 -9.95 4.27 -1.61
C VAL A 277 -9.87 5.06 -2.90
N LYS A 278 -10.70 4.67 -3.88
CA LYS A 278 -10.78 5.30 -5.20
C LYS A 278 -12.23 5.66 -5.51
N PRO A 279 -12.50 6.88 -5.99
CA PRO A 279 -13.83 7.23 -6.48
C PRO A 279 -14.25 6.30 -7.62
N TRP A 280 -15.47 5.81 -7.55
CA TRP A 280 -16.06 5.01 -8.61
C TRP A 280 -16.83 5.90 -9.57
N GLN A 281 -16.54 5.79 -10.88
CA GLN A 281 -17.18 6.59 -11.93
C GLN A 281 -17.14 8.10 -11.64
N ASP A 282 -18.28 8.72 -11.40
CA ASP A 282 -18.47 10.15 -11.15
C ASP A 282 -18.56 10.53 -9.65
N GLU A 283 -18.19 9.60 -8.75
CA GLU A 283 -18.15 9.90 -7.31
C GLU A 283 -17.14 11.02 -7.03
N ASP A 284 -17.53 11.94 -6.16
CA ASP A 284 -16.66 13.03 -5.74
C ASP A 284 -15.54 12.53 -4.81
N PRO A 285 -14.26 12.77 -5.13
CA PRO A 285 -13.11 12.32 -4.35
C PRO A 285 -13.15 12.75 -2.88
N ASP A 286 -13.57 13.98 -2.60
CA ASP A 286 -13.62 14.51 -1.23
C ASP A 286 -14.70 13.82 -0.41
N VAL A 287 -15.81 13.46 -1.05
CA VAL A 287 -16.90 12.71 -0.42
C VAL A 287 -16.44 11.28 -0.13
N VAL A 288 -15.69 10.64 -1.02
CA VAL A 288 -15.12 9.29 -0.81
C VAL A 288 -14.11 9.30 0.33
N VAL A 289 -13.23 10.28 0.40
CA VAL A 289 -12.30 10.44 1.53
C VAL A 289 -13.06 10.67 2.84
N ALA A 290 -14.08 11.52 2.83
CA ALA A 290 -14.91 11.76 4.02
C ALA A 290 -15.70 10.50 4.44
N ASN A 291 -16.12 9.64 3.50
CA ASN A 291 -16.71 8.33 3.80
C ASN A 291 -15.70 7.44 4.54
N ALA A 292 -14.48 7.32 4.05
CA ALA A 292 -13.43 6.52 4.69
C ALA A 292 -13.15 6.98 6.14
N LYS A 293 -13.04 8.29 6.36
CA LYS A 293 -12.88 8.86 7.71
C LYS A 293 -14.04 8.50 8.65
N ARG A 294 -15.28 8.60 8.17
CA ARG A 294 -16.46 8.25 8.97
C ARG A 294 -16.50 6.77 9.32
N THR A 295 -16.14 5.91 8.38
CA THR A 295 -16.06 4.45 8.58
C THR A 295 -15.03 4.12 9.66
N LEU A 296 -13.82 4.66 9.57
CA LEU A 296 -12.77 4.42 10.56
C LEU A 296 -13.13 4.98 11.93
N ASN A 297 -13.64 6.22 11.99
CA ASN A 297 -14.08 6.84 13.25
C ASN A 297 -15.15 6.01 13.95
N ARG A 298 -16.11 5.48 13.20
CA ARG A 298 -17.17 4.64 13.75
C ARG A 298 -16.61 3.29 14.24
N ALA A 299 -15.75 2.65 13.45
CA ALA A 299 -15.10 1.40 13.86
C ALA A 299 -14.25 1.60 15.13
N TRP A 300 -13.48 2.68 15.20
CA TRP A 300 -12.67 3.02 16.37
C TRP A 300 -13.53 3.29 17.62
N ALA A 301 -14.63 3.99 17.48
CA ALA A 301 -15.56 4.26 18.58
C ALA A 301 -16.23 2.99 19.14
N LEU A 302 -16.38 1.95 18.30
CA LEU A 302 -16.95 0.65 18.67
C LEU A 302 -15.89 -0.33 19.20
N LEU A 303 -14.61 -0.02 19.04
CA LEU A 303 -13.53 -0.89 19.50
C LEU A 303 -13.47 -0.83 21.04
N GLU A 304 -13.47 -1.99 21.66
CA GLU A 304 -13.38 -2.15 23.11
C GLU A 304 -11.98 -1.74 23.64
N ASP A 305 -11.92 -1.29 24.90
CA ASP A 305 -10.67 -0.92 25.58
C ASP A 305 -9.77 -2.12 25.87
#